data_5166708bb6f1db0638b289a3a06d1b10
#
_entry.id   5166708bb6f1db0638b289a3a06d1b10
#
_cell.length_a   1.000
_cell.length_b   1.000
_cell.length_c   1.000
_cell.angle_alpha   90.00
_cell.angle_beta   90.00
_cell.angle_gamma   90.00
#
_symmetry.space_group_name_H-M   'P 1'
#
loop_
_entity.id
_entity.type
_entity.pdbx_description
1 polymer ?
#
loop_
_entity_poly.entity_id
_entity_poly.type
_entity_poly.pdbx_seq_one_letter_code
_entity_poly.pdbx_strand_id
1 'polypeptide(L)'
;MGMTMTQKILAAHAGLDSVTAGQLIEAKLDVVMANDITGPMALPIFRQMADKVFDKDKVVLVPDHFTPNKDIKSAENSKSIREFAKNQGLSWYFEQGKSGVEHAILPEAGVVAAGECIIGADSHTCIISRNRSEKLCTKIYNFLHALFYCAKIQYKTMRDQGGTGSLWE
;
A
#
# COMPACT_ATOMS: atom_id res chain seq x y z
N MET A 1 6.98 -29.29 -6.14
CA MET A 1 7.46 -28.52 -4.97
C MET A 1 6.28 -27.83 -4.33
N GLY A 2 6.23 -27.75 -2.98
CA GLY A 2 5.16 -26.99 -2.31
C GLY A 2 5.36 -25.49 -2.50
N MET A 3 4.26 -24.73 -2.63
CA MET A 3 4.30 -23.26 -2.66
C MET A 3 4.62 -22.70 -1.27
N THR A 4 5.37 -21.59 -1.24
CA THR A 4 5.53 -20.75 -0.04
C THR A 4 4.20 -20.09 0.33
N MET A 5 4.10 -19.52 1.52
CA MET A 5 2.91 -18.76 1.94
C MET A 5 2.63 -17.59 1.00
N THR A 6 3.64 -16.81 0.63
CA THR A 6 3.56 -15.73 -0.36
C THR A 6 2.99 -16.21 -1.69
N GLN A 7 3.52 -17.30 -2.22
CA GLN A 7 3.03 -17.87 -3.49
C GLN A 7 1.57 -18.28 -3.40
N LYS A 8 1.13 -18.86 -2.29
CA LYS A 8 -0.27 -19.26 -2.10
C LYS A 8 -1.21 -18.04 -2.08
N ILE A 9 -0.84 -16.98 -1.36
CA ILE A 9 -1.64 -15.75 -1.27
C ILE A 9 -1.72 -15.07 -2.63
N LEU A 10 -0.58 -14.88 -3.31
CA LEU A 10 -0.55 -14.25 -4.63
C LEU A 10 -1.30 -15.08 -5.68
N ALA A 11 -1.19 -16.41 -5.66
CA ALA A 11 -1.94 -17.29 -6.55
C ALA A 11 -3.46 -17.13 -6.34
N ALA A 12 -3.90 -17.13 -5.08
CA ALA A 12 -5.32 -16.95 -4.75
C ALA A 12 -5.85 -15.59 -5.23
N HIS A 13 -5.07 -14.50 -5.04
CA HIS A 13 -5.46 -13.15 -5.49
C HIS A 13 -5.38 -12.96 -7.01
N ALA A 14 -4.56 -13.76 -7.69
CA ALA A 14 -4.45 -13.78 -9.15
C ALA A 14 -5.43 -14.75 -9.83
N GLY A 15 -6.16 -15.56 -9.06
CA GLY A 15 -7.02 -16.61 -9.61
C GLY A 15 -6.26 -17.73 -10.33
N LEU A 16 -5.01 -18.01 -9.87
CA LEU A 16 -4.12 -19.01 -10.44
C LEU A 16 -3.92 -20.18 -9.48
N ASP A 17 -3.70 -21.38 -9.98
CA ASP A 17 -3.39 -22.56 -9.17
C ASP A 17 -2.01 -22.46 -8.50
N SER A 18 -1.07 -21.80 -9.16
CA SER A 18 0.28 -21.58 -8.64
C SER A 18 0.96 -20.37 -9.28
N VAL A 19 1.93 -19.80 -8.59
CA VAL A 19 2.79 -18.73 -9.10
C VAL A 19 4.25 -19.03 -8.80
N THR A 20 5.15 -18.51 -9.66
CA THR A 20 6.60 -18.70 -9.53
C THR A 20 7.31 -17.35 -9.44
N ALA A 21 8.49 -17.34 -8.84
CA ALA A 21 9.33 -16.14 -8.80
C ALA A 21 9.65 -15.66 -10.22
N GLY A 22 9.62 -14.33 -10.43
CA GLY A 22 9.83 -13.72 -11.75
C GLY A 22 8.59 -13.65 -12.65
N GLN A 23 7.51 -14.36 -12.29
CA GLN A 23 6.27 -14.33 -13.04
C GLN A 23 5.55 -12.99 -12.88
N LEU A 24 5.08 -12.41 -13.99
CA LEU A 24 4.17 -11.26 -13.97
C LEU A 24 2.74 -11.78 -13.77
N ILE A 25 2.07 -11.27 -12.76
CA ILE A 25 0.69 -11.64 -12.41
C ILE A 25 -0.19 -10.39 -12.24
N GLU A 26 -1.48 -10.56 -12.44
CA GLU A 26 -2.49 -9.58 -12.06
C GLU A 26 -3.16 -10.09 -10.79
N ALA A 27 -2.99 -9.38 -9.67
CA ALA A 27 -3.56 -9.77 -8.39
C ALA A 27 -4.58 -8.73 -7.91
N LYS A 28 -5.70 -9.20 -7.40
CA LYS A 28 -6.70 -8.36 -6.75
C LYS A 28 -6.17 -7.85 -5.42
N LEU A 29 -6.29 -6.55 -5.17
CA LEU A 29 -5.85 -5.94 -3.93
C LEU A 29 -6.99 -5.85 -2.91
N ASP A 30 -6.65 -6.06 -1.65
CA ASP A 30 -7.55 -5.87 -0.52
C ASP A 30 -7.39 -4.48 0.09
N VAL A 31 -6.15 -4.00 0.23
CA VAL A 31 -5.86 -2.68 0.79
C VAL A 31 -4.79 -1.95 0.00
N VAL A 32 -5.00 -0.65 -0.18
CA VAL A 32 -4.04 0.31 -0.76
C VAL A 32 -3.80 1.40 0.26
N MET A 33 -2.56 1.58 0.72
CA MET A 33 -2.24 2.52 1.79
C MET A 33 -1.21 3.57 1.39
N ALA A 34 -1.36 4.79 1.92
CA ALA A 34 -0.36 5.84 1.83
C ALA A 34 -0.37 6.74 3.07
N ASN A 35 0.73 7.48 3.25
CA ASN A 35 0.93 8.40 4.34
C ASN A 35 1.01 9.87 3.87
N ASP A 36 1.34 10.79 4.77
CA ASP A 36 1.46 12.22 4.52
C ASP A 36 2.71 12.64 3.74
N ILE A 37 3.59 11.70 3.40
CA ILE A 37 4.70 11.91 2.45
C ILE A 37 4.27 11.46 1.05
N THR A 38 3.89 10.21 0.93
CA THR A 38 3.69 9.54 -0.36
C THR A 38 2.32 9.82 -0.98
N GLY A 39 1.30 9.99 -0.16
CA GLY A 39 -0.04 10.38 -0.60
C GLY A 39 -0.02 11.71 -1.39
N PRO A 40 0.48 12.82 -0.84
CA PRO A 40 0.53 14.10 -1.55
C PRO A 40 1.30 14.05 -2.87
N MET A 41 2.33 13.21 -2.98
CA MET A 41 3.07 13.01 -4.23
C MET A 41 2.24 12.30 -5.30
N ALA A 42 1.37 11.41 -4.90
CA ALA A 42 0.51 10.64 -5.80
C ALA A 42 -0.73 11.42 -6.28
N LEU A 43 -1.30 12.30 -5.45
CA LEU A 43 -2.56 12.98 -5.72
C LEU A 43 -2.58 13.81 -7.02
N PRO A 44 -1.53 14.58 -7.40
CA PRO A 44 -1.53 15.33 -8.66
C PRO A 44 -1.64 14.42 -9.88
N ILE A 45 -0.95 13.27 -9.85
CA ILE A 45 -1.00 12.27 -10.93
C ILE A 45 -2.36 11.57 -10.94
N PHE A 46 -2.87 11.21 -9.76
CA PHE A 46 -4.20 10.64 -9.63
C PHE A 46 -5.26 11.51 -10.31
N ARG A 47 -5.28 12.82 -10.02
CA ARG A 47 -6.25 13.76 -10.59
C ARG A 47 -6.18 13.91 -12.12
N GLN A 48 -5.04 13.56 -12.73
CA GLN A 48 -4.91 13.54 -14.20
C GLN A 48 -5.49 12.27 -14.83
N MET A 49 -5.60 11.20 -14.04
CA MET A 49 -5.99 9.88 -14.52
C MET A 49 -7.44 9.53 -14.18
N ALA A 50 -7.95 9.98 -13.03
CA ALA A 50 -9.31 9.69 -12.58
C ALA A 50 -9.84 10.71 -11.56
N ASP A 51 -11.17 10.72 -11.44
CA ASP A 51 -11.89 11.55 -10.48
C ASP A 51 -12.20 10.79 -9.18
N LYS A 52 -12.29 9.46 -9.24
CA LYS A 52 -12.67 8.61 -8.12
C LYS A 52 -11.75 7.42 -7.93
N VAL A 53 -11.53 7.05 -6.66
CA VAL A 53 -10.85 5.81 -6.31
C VAL A 53 -11.68 4.59 -6.72
N PHE A 54 -11.04 3.45 -6.96
CA PHE A 54 -11.71 2.21 -7.38
C PHE A 54 -12.66 1.67 -6.30
N ASP A 55 -12.31 1.84 -5.04
CA ASP A 55 -13.10 1.41 -3.89
C ASP A 55 -12.71 2.23 -2.66
N LYS A 56 -13.64 3.00 -2.11
CA LYS A 56 -13.43 3.87 -0.95
C LYS A 56 -13.15 3.12 0.35
N ASP A 57 -13.56 1.86 0.42
CA ASP A 57 -13.39 1.01 1.61
C ASP A 57 -12.05 0.27 1.61
N LYS A 58 -11.30 0.34 0.50
CA LYS A 58 -9.99 -0.31 0.33
C LYS A 58 -8.81 0.66 0.29
N VAL A 59 -9.07 1.95 0.27
CA VAL A 59 -8.02 2.97 0.29
C VAL A 59 -7.88 3.52 1.71
N VAL A 60 -6.65 3.48 2.22
CA VAL A 60 -6.31 3.89 3.59
C VAL A 60 -5.29 5.02 3.56
N LEU A 61 -5.53 6.07 4.32
CA LEU A 61 -4.59 7.18 4.47
C LEU A 61 -4.29 7.43 5.95
N VAL A 62 -2.99 7.42 6.29
CA VAL A 62 -2.51 7.62 7.66
C VAL A 62 -1.43 8.72 7.66
N PRO A 63 -1.72 9.92 8.18
CA PRO A 63 -0.71 10.96 8.39
C PRO A 63 0.09 10.68 9.66
N ASP A 64 1.22 9.99 9.55
CA ASP A 64 2.04 9.55 10.69
C ASP A 64 3.53 9.92 10.60
N HIS A 65 4.01 10.37 9.44
CA HIS A 65 5.43 10.67 9.24
C HIS A 65 5.81 12.09 9.63
N PHE A 66 4.99 13.09 9.30
CA PHE A 66 5.22 14.49 9.61
C PHE A 66 4.26 15.04 10.68
N THR A 67 3.84 14.19 11.58
CA THR A 67 2.92 14.55 12.67
C THR A 67 3.58 14.38 14.03
N PRO A 68 3.48 15.38 14.91
CA PRO A 68 2.89 16.71 14.67
C PRO A 68 3.65 17.50 13.61
N ASN A 69 2.94 18.30 12.81
CA ASN A 69 3.55 19.01 11.68
C ASN A 69 4.60 20.02 12.16
N LYS A 70 5.82 19.93 11.65
CA LYS A 70 6.96 20.77 12.02
C LYS A 70 7.02 22.11 11.28
N ASP A 71 6.38 22.20 10.13
CA ASP A 71 6.40 23.36 9.23
C ASP A 71 5.13 23.44 8.37
N ILE A 72 5.00 24.55 7.61
CA ILE A 72 3.84 24.79 6.74
C ILE A 72 3.71 23.70 5.67
N LYS A 73 4.82 23.26 5.08
CA LYS A 73 4.81 22.25 4.01
C LYS A 73 4.26 20.91 4.52
N SER A 74 4.68 20.47 5.68
CA SER A 74 4.14 19.24 6.30
C SER A 74 2.66 19.36 6.63
N ALA A 75 2.22 20.55 7.08
CA ALA A 75 0.81 20.83 7.34
C ALA A 75 -0.03 20.83 6.04
N GLU A 76 0.50 21.37 4.95
CA GLU A 76 -0.14 21.32 3.62
C GLU A 76 -0.25 19.90 3.09
N ASN A 77 0.76 19.07 3.28
CA ASN A 77 0.72 17.65 2.93
C ASN A 77 -0.41 16.94 3.68
N SER A 78 -0.46 17.09 4.98
CA SER A 78 -1.53 16.49 5.82
C SER A 78 -2.92 17.01 5.43
N LYS A 79 -3.03 18.32 5.14
CA LYS A 79 -4.27 18.92 4.64
C LYS A 79 -4.70 18.28 3.30
N SER A 80 -3.77 18.09 2.37
CA SER A 80 -4.08 17.58 1.03
C SER A 80 -4.67 16.16 1.07
N ILE A 81 -4.10 15.27 1.89
CA ILE A 81 -4.62 13.89 2.03
C ILE A 81 -5.94 13.87 2.81
N ARG A 82 -6.12 14.77 3.80
CA ARG A 82 -7.40 14.92 4.52
C ARG A 82 -8.53 15.36 3.58
N GLU A 83 -8.27 16.37 2.76
CA GLU A 83 -9.25 16.86 1.79
C GLU A 83 -9.56 15.79 0.74
N PHE A 84 -8.55 15.07 0.28
CA PHE A 84 -8.73 13.94 -0.63
C PHE A 84 -9.60 12.85 0.00
N ALA A 85 -9.29 12.41 1.22
CA ALA A 85 -10.06 11.41 1.93
C ALA A 85 -11.54 11.82 2.06
N LYS A 86 -11.79 13.08 2.42
CA LYS A 86 -13.14 13.65 2.52
C LYS A 86 -13.86 13.67 1.17
N ASN A 87 -13.19 14.13 0.11
CA ASN A 87 -13.78 14.25 -1.22
C ASN A 87 -14.09 12.87 -1.84
N GLN A 88 -13.27 11.86 -1.57
CA GLN A 88 -13.50 10.49 -2.02
C GLN A 88 -14.44 9.70 -1.10
N GLY A 89 -14.75 10.23 0.09
CA GLY A 89 -15.58 9.55 1.09
C GLY A 89 -14.91 8.30 1.64
N LEU A 90 -13.57 8.31 1.82
CA LEU A 90 -12.83 7.14 2.29
C LEU A 90 -13.29 6.71 3.68
N SER A 91 -13.50 5.41 3.86
CA SER A 91 -13.86 4.82 5.15
C SER A 91 -12.69 4.82 6.13
N TRP A 92 -11.46 4.77 5.62
CA TRP A 92 -10.25 4.64 6.41
C TRP A 92 -9.32 5.85 6.25
N TYR A 93 -9.61 6.88 7.02
CA TYR A 93 -8.72 8.02 7.22
C TYR A 93 -8.45 8.18 8.72
N PHE A 94 -7.18 8.08 9.09
CA PHE A 94 -6.75 8.19 10.47
C PHE A 94 -6.24 9.62 10.74
N GLU A 95 -7.04 10.42 11.42
CA GLU A 95 -6.72 11.82 11.69
C GLU A 95 -5.53 11.96 12.67
N GLN A 96 -4.75 13.01 12.49
CA GLN A 96 -3.63 13.36 13.37
C GLN A 96 -4.06 13.43 14.83
N GLY A 97 -3.22 12.88 15.72
CA GLY A 97 -3.45 12.87 17.15
C GLY A 97 -4.50 11.86 17.63
N LYS A 98 -5.15 11.12 16.71
CA LYS A 98 -6.10 10.05 17.02
C LYS A 98 -5.63 8.67 16.58
N SER A 99 -4.47 8.60 15.96
CA SER A 99 -3.89 7.37 15.43
C SER A 99 -2.41 7.28 15.80
N GLY A 100 -1.86 6.08 15.62
CA GLY A 100 -0.44 5.79 15.75
C GLY A 100 0.25 5.64 14.41
N VAL A 101 1.40 4.98 14.41
CA VAL A 101 2.16 4.60 13.21
C VAL A 101 1.31 3.67 12.35
N GLU A 102 1.25 3.92 11.05
CA GLU A 102 0.41 3.17 10.10
C GLU A 102 0.58 1.65 10.21
N HIS A 103 1.81 1.18 10.37
CA HIS A 103 2.11 -0.25 10.45
C HIS A 103 1.63 -0.94 11.75
N ALA A 104 1.33 -0.18 12.79
CA ALA A 104 0.74 -0.66 14.02
C ALA A 104 -0.78 -0.50 14.01
N ILE A 105 -1.28 0.68 13.63
CA ILE A 105 -2.71 1.00 13.70
C ILE A 105 -3.56 0.15 12.75
N LEU A 106 -3.05 -0.17 11.54
CA LEU A 106 -3.84 -0.91 10.55
C LEU A 106 -4.23 -2.33 11.01
N PRO A 107 -3.31 -3.16 11.56
CA PRO A 107 -3.70 -4.45 12.14
C PRO A 107 -4.48 -4.30 13.45
N GLU A 108 -4.20 -3.32 14.29
CA GLU A 108 -4.93 -3.08 15.54
C GLU A 108 -6.38 -2.67 15.31
N ALA A 109 -6.62 -1.83 14.31
CA ALA A 109 -7.96 -1.41 13.91
C ALA A 109 -8.71 -2.45 13.05
N GLY A 110 -8.09 -3.59 12.73
CA GLY A 110 -8.69 -4.63 11.90
C GLY A 110 -8.87 -4.23 10.43
N VAL A 111 -8.15 -3.21 9.97
CA VAL A 111 -8.18 -2.75 8.57
C VAL A 111 -7.47 -3.74 7.66
N VAL A 112 -6.50 -4.47 8.21
CA VAL A 112 -5.73 -5.50 7.51
C VAL A 112 -5.76 -6.82 8.26
N ALA A 113 -5.90 -7.91 7.52
CA ALA A 113 -5.99 -9.26 8.05
C ALA A 113 -4.97 -10.21 7.40
N ALA A 114 -4.81 -11.40 8.01
CA ALA A 114 -3.93 -12.43 7.49
C ALA A 114 -4.44 -12.97 6.15
N GLY A 115 -3.56 -13.09 5.17
CA GLY A 115 -3.88 -13.62 3.85
C GLY A 115 -4.30 -12.56 2.82
N GLU A 116 -4.35 -11.29 3.20
CA GLU A 116 -4.68 -10.19 2.30
C GLU A 116 -3.47 -9.73 1.47
N CYS A 117 -3.78 -9.20 0.29
CA CYS A 117 -2.82 -8.58 -0.61
C CYS A 117 -2.87 -7.06 -0.45
N ILE A 118 -1.83 -6.48 0.17
CA ILE A 118 -1.74 -5.08 0.54
C ILE A 118 -0.66 -4.38 -0.27
N ILE A 119 -0.99 -3.24 -0.86
CA ILE A 119 -0.02 -2.35 -1.48
C ILE A 119 0.11 -1.08 -0.63
N GLY A 120 1.35 -0.72 -0.30
CA GLY A 120 1.68 0.51 0.38
C GLY A 120 2.77 1.30 -0.33
N ALA A 121 2.67 2.61 -0.27
CA ALA A 121 3.69 3.52 -0.80
C ALA A 121 4.79 3.84 0.24
N ASP A 122 4.76 3.24 1.41
CA ASP A 122 5.77 3.39 2.45
C ASP A 122 6.93 2.40 2.31
N SER A 123 8.15 2.84 2.69
CA SER A 123 9.36 2.01 2.65
C SER A 123 9.31 0.81 3.61
N HIS A 124 8.56 0.91 4.70
CA HIS A 124 8.39 -0.13 5.70
C HIS A 124 7.10 -0.92 5.55
N THR A 125 6.37 -0.75 4.43
CA THR A 125 5.17 -1.55 4.16
C THR A 125 5.44 -3.04 4.41
N CYS A 126 6.66 -3.57 4.27
CA CYS A 126 7.05 -4.94 4.61
C CYS A 126 6.86 -5.34 6.08
N ILE A 127 6.69 -4.44 7.04
CA ILE A 127 6.50 -4.76 8.45
C ILE A 127 5.09 -5.29 8.77
N ILE A 128 4.04 -4.80 8.10
CA ILE A 128 2.66 -5.27 8.31
C ILE A 128 2.53 -6.79 8.02
N SER A 129 3.36 -7.41 7.14
CA SER A 129 3.34 -8.85 6.86
C SER A 129 3.91 -9.72 7.98
N ARG A 130 4.70 -9.19 8.91
CA ARG A 130 5.15 -9.93 10.08
C ARG A 130 3.98 -10.42 10.95
N ASN A 131 2.85 -9.74 10.88
CA ASN A 131 1.62 -10.08 11.60
C ASN A 131 0.68 -11.00 10.80
N ARG A 132 1.22 -11.83 9.87
CA ARG A 132 0.50 -12.88 9.10
C ARG A 132 -0.20 -12.43 7.81
N SER A 133 -0.02 -11.21 7.31
CA SER A 133 -0.40 -10.82 5.95
C SER A 133 0.82 -10.72 5.04
N GLU A 134 0.68 -11.11 3.80
CA GLU A 134 1.75 -11.01 2.80
C GLU A 134 1.67 -9.69 2.06
N LYS A 135 2.81 -9.16 1.70
CA LYS A 135 2.93 -7.83 1.16
C LYS A 135 3.64 -7.70 -0.14
N LEU A 136 3.22 -6.67 -0.80
CA LEU A 136 4.00 -6.07 -1.85
C LEU A 136 4.36 -4.63 -1.47
N CYS A 137 5.64 -4.41 -1.16
CA CYS A 137 6.22 -3.07 -1.17
C CYS A 137 6.36 -2.64 -2.63
N THR A 138 5.84 -1.48 -3.00
CA THR A 138 5.86 -1.02 -4.39
C THR A 138 6.26 0.43 -4.48
N LYS A 139 6.90 0.78 -5.59
CA LYS A 139 7.23 2.17 -5.92
C LYS A 139 5.93 2.97 -6.17
N ILE A 140 6.00 4.29 -6.00
CA ILE A 140 4.86 5.23 -6.16
C ILE A 140 4.04 4.96 -7.43
N TYR A 141 4.66 4.56 -8.53
CA TYR A 141 3.96 4.24 -9.78
C TYR A 141 3.00 3.04 -9.65
N ASN A 142 3.38 2.01 -8.92
CA ASN A 142 2.52 0.86 -8.70
C ASN A 142 1.38 1.21 -7.73
N PHE A 143 1.64 2.08 -6.75
CA PHE A 143 0.60 2.62 -5.88
C PHE A 143 -0.46 3.39 -6.68
N LEU A 144 -0.04 4.24 -7.61
CA LEU A 144 -0.96 4.96 -8.49
C LEU A 144 -1.78 4.01 -9.36
N HIS A 145 -1.13 2.99 -9.93
CA HIS A 145 -1.81 1.96 -10.71
C HIS A 145 -2.80 1.16 -9.86
N ALA A 146 -2.46 0.89 -8.60
CA ALA A 146 -3.31 0.20 -7.65
C ALA A 146 -4.54 1.02 -7.22
N LEU A 147 -4.44 2.35 -7.20
CA LEU A 147 -5.60 3.22 -6.95
C LEU A 147 -6.68 3.13 -8.05
N PHE A 148 -6.33 2.65 -9.24
CA PHE A 148 -7.23 2.61 -10.42
C PHE A 148 -7.70 1.22 -10.81
N TYR A 149 -6.81 0.21 -10.75
CA TYR A 149 -7.07 -1.13 -11.28
C TYR A 149 -6.43 -2.20 -10.40
N CYS A 150 -6.79 -3.47 -10.65
CA CYS A 150 -5.98 -4.59 -10.17
C CYS A 150 -4.53 -4.38 -10.59
N ALA A 151 -3.61 -4.33 -9.62
CA ALA A 151 -2.21 -4.06 -9.92
C ALA A 151 -1.57 -5.23 -10.67
N LYS A 152 -0.82 -4.91 -11.74
CA LYS A 152 0.13 -5.86 -12.31
C LYS A 152 1.35 -5.92 -11.43
N ILE A 153 1.57 -7.05 -10.81
CA ILE A 153 2.61 -7.26 -9.83
C ILE A 153 3.65 -8.21 -10.38
N GLN A 154 4.91 -7.79 -10.43
CA GLN A 154 6.02 -8.68 -10.69
C GLN A 154 6.51 -9.28 -9.37
N TYR A 155 6.25 -10.56 -9.18
CA TYR A 155 6.74 -11.28 -8.01
C TYR A 155 8.24 -11.57 -8.15
N LYS A 156 9.07 -10.91 -7.31
CA LYS A 156 10.49 -11.21 -7.15
C LYS A 156 10.75 -11.77 -5.77
N THR A 157 11.47 -12.88 -5.66
CA THR A 157 11.99 -13.33 -4.37
C THR A 157 13.32 -12.67 -4.07
N MET A 158 13.64 -12.47 -2.79
CA MET A 158 14.96 -12.00 -2.35
C MET A 158 16.11 -12.95 -2.76
N ARG A 159 15.82 -14.21 -3.09
CA ARG A 159 16.82 -15.19 -3.55
C ARG A 159 17.32 -14.93 -4.97
N ASP A 160 16.55 -14.22 -5.78
CA ASP A 160 16.93 -13.88 -7.16
C ASP A 160 17.92 -12.71 -7.25
N GLN A 161 18.16 -12.04 -6.13
CA GLN A 161 19.20 -11.03 -6.00
C GLN A 161 20.45 -11.68 -5.40
N GLY A 162 21.23 -12.37 -6.22
CA GLY A 162 22.56 -12.84 -5.87
C GLY A 162 23.46 -11.64 -5.56
N GLY A 163 23.69 -11.38 -4.29
CA GLY A 163 24.58 -10.31 -3.84
C GLY A 163 23.89 -9.23 -3.03
N THR A 164 24.61 -8.68 -2.11
CA THR A 164 24.33 -7.62 -1.16
C THR A 164 23.99 -6.26 -1.81
N GLY A 165 23.10 -6.24 -2.78
CA GLY A 165 22.59 -5.03 -3.41
C GLY A 165 21.31 -4.58 -2.71
N SER A 166 21.30 -3.34 -2.25
CA SER A 166 20.14 -2.70 -1.66
C SER A 166 18.95 -2.75 -2.62
N LEU A 167 17.78 -3.10 -2.11
CA LEU A 167 16.47 -3.07 -2.82
C LEU A 167 16.04 -1.66 -3.30
N TRP A 168 16.98 -0.70 -3.41
CA TRP A 168 16.71 0.74 -3.52
C TRP A 168 17.28 1.40 -4.78
N GLU A 169 17.55 0.67 -5.85
CA GLU A 169 17.81 1.27 -7.15
C GLU A 169 16.61 1.22 -8.08
#